data_e70aba005b742eaf3036b52b6ab988f0
#
_entry.id   e70aba005b742eaf3036b52b6ab988f0
#
_cell.length_a   1.000
_cell.length_b   1.000
_cell.length_c   1.000
_cell.angle_alpha   90.00
_cell.angle_beta   90.00
_cell.angle_gamma   90.00
#
_symmetry.space_group_name_H-M   'P 1'
#
loop_
_entity.id
_entity.type
_entity.pdbx_description
1 polymer ?
#
loop_
_entity_poly.entity_id
_entity_poly.type
_entity_poly.pdbx_seq_one_letter_code
_entity_poly.pdbx_strand_id
1 'polypeptide(L)'
;MIVIPIIDELIPELEVFCQKAWQLGYTNNASLKAMKYDWCKENGEYFCAIKDDDIIAVAGCHKCPEIHEGAWRILFRGCELPGTSPYKGLNKGDWNSITQRDFIPKFIDYCQSKDLYISTNINNEHSGKALRNHRLMSILANQKDAYLNYICDMALNKTEQTIWQLNIGKYLERRSKLNE
;
A
#
# COMPACT_ATOMS: atom_id res chain seq x y z
N MET A 1 17.15 -1.58 -6.68
CA MET A 1 16.06 -1.57 -5.67
C MET A 1 15.55 -2.99 -5.50
N ILE A 2 15.37 -3.44 -4.26
CA ILE A 2 14.77 -4.73 -3.90
C ILE A 2 13.59 -4.51 -2.95
N VAL A 3 12.62 -5.43 -2.98
CA VAL A 3 11.51 -5.45 -2.03
C VAL A 3 11.55 -6.77 -1.26
N ILE A 4 11.67 -6.67 0.06
CA ILE A 4 11.81 -7.80 0.97
C ILE A 4 10.89 -7.65 2.17
N PRO A 5 10.51 -8.74 2.87
CA PRO A 5 9.89 -8.66 4.17
C PRO A 5 10.79 -7.92 5.16
N ILE A 6 10.19 -7.17 6.06
CA ILE A 6 10.95 -6.51 7.13
C ILE A 6 11.30 -7.57 8.18
N ILE A 7 12.60 -7.74 8.42
CA ILE A 7 13.18 -8.61 9.44
C ILE A 7 13.70 -7.75 10.61
N ASP A 8 13.96 -8.37 11.75
CA ASP A 8 14.33 -7.64 12.98
C ASP A 8 15.62 -6.82 12.82
N GLU A 9 16.54 -7.30 12.00
CA GLU A 9 17.79 -6.60 11.68
C GLU A 9 17.59 -5.27 10.96
N LEU A 10 16.43 -5.08 10.31
CA LEU A 10 16.08 -3.84 9.61
C LEU A 10 15.30 -2.84 10.48
N ILE A 11 15.04 -3.15 11.74
CA ILE A 11 14.30 -2.25 12.63
C ILE A 11 14.98 -0.88 12.80
N PRO A 12 16.31 -0.78 12.98
CA PRO A 12 16.97 0.53 13.07
C PRO A 12 16.76 1.39 11.82
N GLU A 13 16.88 0.80 10.63
CA GLU A 13 16.64 1.48 9.35
C GLU A 13 15.19 1.87 9.16
N LEU A 14 14.27 1.02 9.64
CA LEU A 14 12.84 1.31 9.62
C LEU A 14 12.50 2.50 10.55
N GLU A 15 13.14 2.62 11.69
CA GLU A 15 12.99 3.79 12.56
C GLU A 15 13.49 5.07 11.90
N VAL A 16 14.62 5.02 11.20
CA VAL A 16 15.12 6.14 10.40
C VAL A 16 14.12 6.52 9.30
N PHE A 17 13.56 5.52 8.61
CA PHE A 17 12.50 5.76 7.62
C PHE A 17 11.27 6.43 8.24
N CYS A 18 10.80 5.97 9.40
CA CYS A 18 9.67 6.56 10.12
C CYS A 18 9.93 8.03 10.48
N GLN A 19 11.15 8.34 10.93
CA GLN A 19 11.56 9.71 11.26
C GLN A 19 11.54 10.61 10.01
N LYS A 20 12.10 10.16 8.89
CA LYS A 20 12.07 10.87 7.60
C LYS A 20 10.63 11.08 7.12
N ALA A 21 9.80 10.04 7.18
CA ALA A 21 8.40 10.11 6.76
C ALA A 21 7.57 11.08 7.61
N TRP A 22 7.83 11.15 8.92
CA TRP A 22 7.19 12.11 9.82
C TRP A 22 7.62 13.54 9.51
N GLN A 23 8.91 13.80 9.38
CA GLN A 23 9.44 15.13 9.04
C GLN A 23 8.86 15.66 7.73
N LEU A 24 8.58 14.78 6.78
CA LEU A 24 7.96 15.12 5.50
C LEU A 24 6.42 15.16 5.55
N GLY A 25 5.82 14.97 6.73
CA GLY A 25 4.38 15.03 6.94
C GLY A 25 3.60 13.85 6.33
N TYR A 26 4.24 12.70 6.10
CA TYR A 26 3.59 11.49 5.58
C TYR A 26 2.98 10.62 6.68
N THR A 27 3.51 10.70 7.88
CA THR A 27 2.96 10.03 9.08
C THR A 27 2.70 11.06 10.16
N ASN A 28 1.78 10.73 11.09
CA ASN A 28 1.47 11.60 12.22
C ASN A 28 2.45 11.45 13.38
N ASN A 29 3.35 10.48 13.30
CA ASN A 29 4.32 10.17 14.35
C ASN A 29 5.52 9.43 13.73
N ALA A 30 6.70 9.65 14.29
CA ALA A 30 7.97 9.02 13.90
C ALA A 30 8.21 7.67 14.58
N SER A 31 7.19 6.88 14.87
CA SER A 31 7.35 5.62 15.60
C SER A 31 6.79 4.42 14.86
N LEU A 32 7.39 3.25 15.11
CA LEU A 32 6.87 1.95 14.65
C LEU A 32 5.44 1.71 15.10
N LYS A 33 5.07 2.21 16.28
CA LYS A 33 3.71 2.13 16.81
C LYS A 33 2.70 2.86 15.91
N ALA A 34 3.07 4.00 15.32
CA ALA A 34 2.21 4.73 14.38
C ALA A 34 1.98 3.92 13.09
N MET A 35 2.95 3.11 12.70
CA MET A 35 2.84 2.19 11.57
C MET A 35 2.09 0.90 11.92
N LYS A 36 1.74 0.69 13.19
CA LYS A 36 1.17 -0.57 13.70
C LYS A 36 2.02 -1.79 13.34
N TYR A 37 3.34 -1.64 13.43
CA TYR A 37 4.29 -2.66 12.98
C TYR A 37 4.03 -4.00 13.66
N ASP A 38 4.04 -4.04 15.00
CA ASP A 38 3.86 -5.28 15.77
C ASP A 38 2.52 -5.95 15.42
N TRP A 39 1.44 -5.16 15.41
CA TRP A 39 0.12 -5.68 15.06
C TRP A 39 0.08 -6.26 13.64
N CYS A 40 0.73 -5.61 12.69
CA CYS A 40 0.76 -6.10 11.31
C CYS A 40 1.60 -7.38 11.18
N LYS A 41 2.69 -7.50 11.93
CA LYS A 41 3.51 -8.73 11.96
C LYS A 41 2.75 -9.91 12.57
N GLU A 42 1.87 -9.67 13.55
CA GLU A 42 1.00 -10.70 14.13
C GLU A 42 -0.13 -11.13 13.19
N ASN A 43 -0.64 -10.23 12.35
CA ASN A 43 -1.83 -10.45 11.51
C ASN A 43 -1.53 -10.52 10.02
N GLY A 44 -0.28 -10.30 9.61
CA GLY A 44 0.13 -10.24 8.23
C GLY A 44 1.64 -10.09 8.07
N GLU A 45 2.06 -9.27 7.10
CA GLU A 45 3.46 -9.00 6.83
C GLU A 45 3.68 -7.55 6.38
N TYR A 46 4.82 -6.98 6.78
CA TYR A 46 5.36 -5.76 6.22
C TYR A 46 6.51 -6.04 5.27
N PHE A 47 6.54 -5.27 4.19
CA PHE A 47 7.63 -5.25 3.23
C PHE A 47 8.23 -3.86 3.15
N CYS A 48 9.53 -3.80 2.88
CA CYS A 48 10.22 -2.55 2.58
C CYS A 48 10.87 -2.61 1.19
N ALA A 49 10.93 -1.46 0.54
CA ALA A 49 11.72 -1.25 -0.66
C ALA A 49 13.04 -0.59 -0.26
N ILE A 50 14.15 -1.23 -0.60
CA ILE A 50 15.51 -0.78 -0.31
C ILE A 50 16.18 -0.33 -1.61
N LYS A 51 16.76 0.86 -1.59
CA LYS A 51 17.55 1.41 -2.69
C LYS A 51 18.75 2.15 -2.10
N ASP A 52 19.94 1.84 -2.62
CA ASP A 52 21.21 2.44 -2.18
C ASP A 52 21.36 2.36 -0.64
N ASP A 53 21.06 1.17 -0.07
CA ASP A 53 21.04 0.80 1.35
C ASP A 53 20.04 1.54 2.25
N ASP A 54 19.21 2.41 1.68
CA ASP A 54 18.15 3.13 2.40
C ASP A 54 16.76 2.46 2.18
N ILE A 55 15.94 2.38 3.23
CA ILE A 55 14.51 2.10 3.10
C ILE A 55 13.83 3.34 2.52
N ILE A 56 13.22 3.20 1.35
CA ILE A 56 12.59 4.29 0.62
C ILE A 56 11.07 4.19 0.57
N ALA A 57 10.52 3.02 0.85
CA ALA A 57 9.09 2.80 0.95
C ALA A 57 8.79 1.59 1.84
N VAL A 58 7.62 1.62 2.46
CA VAL A 58 7.13 0.52 3.31
C VAL A 58 5.65 0.31 3.03
N ALA A 59 5.22 -0.93 2.93
CA ALA A 59 3.82 -1.29 2.83
C ALA A 59 3.57 -2.68 3.42
N GLY A 60 2.37 -2.93 3.91
CA GLY A 60 2.00 -4.21 4.50
C GLY A 60 0.67 -4.73 4.01
N CYS A 61 0.40 -5.99 4.30
CA CYS A 61 -0.89 -6.61 4.13
C CYS A 61 -1.23 -7.47 5.35
N HIS A 62 -2.51 -7.56 5.67
CA HIS A 62 -2.99 -8.32 6.83
C HIS A 62 -4.35 -8.94 6.57
N LYS A 63 -4.68 -9.96 7.31
CA LYS A 63 -6.04 -10.53 7.34
C LYS A 63 -7.05 -9.46 7.75
N CYS A 64 -8.20 -9.43 7.11
CA CYS A 64 -9.26 -8.46 7.38
C CYS A 64 -10.63 -9.15 7.36
N PRO A 65 -10.94 -9.97 8.39
CA PRO A 65 -12.19 -10.74 8.46
C PRO A 65 -13.42 -9.84 8.54
N GLU A 66 -13.27 -8.56 8.85
CA GLU A 66 -14.36 -7.58 8.83
C GLU A 66 -14.95 -7.38 7.42
N ILE A 67 -14.16 -7.61 6.36
CA ILE A 67 -14.68 -7.61 4.98
C ILE A 67 -15.37 -8.95 4.71
N HIS A 68 -14.68 -10.05 4.89
CA HIS A 68 -15.18 -11.42 4.94
C HIS A 68 -14.07 -12.39 5.40
N GLU A 69 -14.44 -13.61 5.76
CA GLU A 69 -13.48 -14.66 6.09
C GLU A 69 -12.57 -14.94 4.88
N GLY A 70 -11.28 -14.88 5.07
CA GLY A 70 -10.27 -15.04 4.01
C GLY A 70 -9.88 -13.77 3.27
N ALA A 71 -10.47 -12.62 3.57
CA ALA A 71 -10.06 -11.35 3.00
C ALA A 71 -8.71 -10.89 3.55
N TRP A 72 -7.87 -10.35 2.66
CA TRP A 72 -6.62 -9.68 2.98
C TRP A 72 -6.68 -8.22 2.56
N ARG A 73 -6.22 -7.35 3.42
CA ARG A 73 -6.21 -5.91 3.17
C ARG A 73 -4.79 -5.39 3.06
N ILE A 74 -4.54 -4.63 2.00
CA ILE A 74 -3.28 -3.90 1.82
C ILE A 74 -3.30 -2.68 2.74
N LEU A 75 -2.26 -2.56 3.57
CA LEU A 75 -2.10 -1.48 4.51
C LEU A 75 -1.06 -0.48 4.00
N PHE A 76 -1.53 0.61 3.40
CA PHE A 76 -0.68 1.72 2.96
C PHE A 76 -0.34 2.65 4.13
N ARG A 77 0.44 2.19 5.07
CA ARG A 77 0.92 3.06 6.15
C ARG A 77 2.35 3.52 5.97
N GLY A 78 3.08 2.86 5.14
CA GLY A 78 4.33 3.34 4.63
C GLY A 78 4.06 4.08 3.33
N CYS A 79 4.88 5.05 3.03
CA CYS A 79 4.79 5.83 1.81
C CYS A 79 6.12 5.72 1.08
N GLU A 80 6.07 5.92 -0.21
CA GLU A 80 7.27 6.24 -0.96
C GLU A 80 7.76 7.61 -0.50
N LEU A 81 9.01 7.71 -0.06
CA LEU A 81 9.61 9.00 0.21
C LEU A 81 9.72 9.81 -1.08
N PRO A 82 9.40 11.11 -1.05
CA PRO A 82 9.48 11.95 -2.24
C PRO A 82 10.88 11.93 -2.84
N GLY A 83 10.91 11.78 -4.15
CA GLY A 83 12.14 11.86 -4.87
C GLY A 83 12.98 10.59 -4.90
N THR A 84 12.58 9.53 -4.20
CA THR A 84 13.34 8.26 -4.12
C THR A 84 12.87 7.20 -5.11
N SER A 85 11.66 7.33 -5.69
CA SER A 85 11.14 6.37 -6.65
C SER A 85 12.04 6.23 -7.88
N PRO A 86 12.39 5.01 -8.30
CA PRO A 86 13.12 4.78 -9.54
C PRO A 86 12.27 5.03 -10.79
N TYR A 87 10.96 5.21 -10.61
CA TYR A 87 9.99 5.36 -11.70
C TYR A 87 9.65 6.81 -12.03
N LYS A 88 10.50 7.77 -11.62
CA LYS A 88 10.33 9.19 -11.95
C LYS A 88 10.30 9.40 -13.45
N GLY A 89 9.28 10.17 -13.89
CA GLY A 89 9.16 10.58 -15.29
C GLY A 89 8.56 9.52 -16.21
N LEU A 90 8.29 8.31 -15.72
CA LEU A 90 7.52 7.34 -16.46
C LEU A 90 6.04 7.72 -16.45
N ASN A 91 5.39 7.47 -17.56
CA ASN A 91 4.04 7.93 -17.87
C ASN A 91 3.05 7.93 -16.71
N LYS A 92 2.27 8.96 -16.73
CA LYS A 92 1.18 9.37 -15.85
C LYS A 92 0.37 8.21 -15.31
N GLY A 93 0.21 8.17 -13.99
CA GLY A 93 -0.78 7.35 -13.31
C GLY A 93 -0.20 6.46 -12.23
N ASP A 94 -0.95 5.46 -11.88
CA ASP A 94 -0.78 4.48 -10.83
C ASP A 94 0.53 3.67 -10.90
N TRP A 95 1.13 3.55 -12.08
CA TRP A 95 2.32 2.74 -12.31
C TRP A 95 3.64 3.43 -12.01
N ASN A 96 3.61 4.67 -11.60
CA ASN A 96 4.79 5.42 -11.14
C ASN A 96 5.10 5.22 -9.66
N SER A 97 4.39 4.31 -9.02
CA SER A 97 4.51 4.02 -7.60
C SER A 97 5.21 2.68 -7.36
N ILE A 98 6.13 2.64 -6.41
CA ILE A 98 6.75 1.41 -5.92
C ILE A 98 5.67 0.44 -5.42
N THR A 99 4.62 0.96 -4.78
CA THR A 99 3.51 0.15 -4.31
C THR A 99 2.86 -0.64 -5.44
N GLN A 100 2.56 0.03 -6.55
CA GLN A 100 1.88 -0.60 -7.68
C GLN A 100 2.77 -1.62 -8.41
N ARG A 101 4.04 -1.30 -8.57
CA ARG A 101 4.96 -2.12 -9.36
C ARG A 101 5.62 -3.25 -8.59
N ASP A 102 5.91 -3.00 -7.31
CA ASP A 102 6.81 -3.88 -6.56
C ASP A 102 6.16 -4.49 -5.32
N PHE A 103 5.33 -3.75 -4.58
CA PHE A 103 4.68 -4.29 -3.38
C PHE A 103 3.49 -5.20 -3.70
N ILE A 104 2.61 -4.83 -4.62
CA ILE A 104 1.42 -5.63 -4.93
C ILE A 104 1.79 -7.07 -5.34
N PRO A 105 2.82 -7.33 -6.19
CA PRO A 105 3.24 -8.70 -6.46
C PRO A 105 3.66 -9.47 -5.21
N LYS A 106 4.37 -8.83 -4.28
CA LYS A 106 4.76 -9.45 -3.01
C LYS A 106 3.56 -9.81 -2.13
N PHE A 107 2.53 -8.96 -2.12
CA PHE A 107 1.29 -9.27 -1.41
C PHE A 107 0.54 -10.44 -2.06
N ILE A 108 0.49 -10.50 -3.38
CA ILE A 108 -0.13 -11.62 -4.12
C ILE A 108 0.57 -12.92 -3.76
N ASP A 109 1.91 -12.92 -3.79
CA ASP A 109 2.72 -14.10 -3.47
C ASP A 109 2.55 -14.52 -2.01
N TYR A 110 2.61 -13.54 -1.08
CA TYR A 110 2.55 -13.81 0.35
C TYR A 110 1.18 -14.33 0.79
N CYS A 111 0.11 -13.70 0.36
CA CYS A 111 -1.22 -14.08 0.80
C CYS A 111 -1.70 -15.42 0.23
N GLN A 112 -1.10 -15.89 -0.86
CA GLN A 112 -1.56 -17.09 -1.60
C GLN A 112 -3.08 -17.07 -1.84
N SER A 113 -3.67 -15.89 -1.74
CA SER A 113 -5.11 -15.64 -1.78
C SER A 113 -5.43 -14.75 -2.97
N LYS A 114 -6.62 -14.96 -3.51
CA LYS A 114 -7.16 -14.11 -4.58
C LYS A 114 -7.98 -12.93 -4.04
N ASP A 115 -8.15 -12.85 -2.72
CA ASP A 115 -9.05 -11.89 -2.07
C ASP A 115 -8.27 -10.74 -1.42
N LEU A 116 -7.61 -9.95 -2.26
CA LEU A 116 -6.89 -8.74 -1.85
C LEU A 116 -7.75 -7.50 -1.98
N TYR A 117 -7.79 -6.71 -0.93
CA TYR A 117 -8.56 -5.48 -0.83
C TYR A 117 -7.69 -4.28 -0.51
N ILE A 118 -8.10 -3.13 -1.01
CA ILE A 118 -7.57 -1.81 -0.64
C ILE A 118 -8.71 -1.06 0.01
N SER A 119 -8.44 -0.30 1.06
CA SER A 119 -9.41 0.61 1.63
C SER A 119 -8.94 2.05 1.57
N THR A 120 -9.88 2.96 1.31
CA THR A 120 -9.63 4.39 1.29
C THR A 120 -10.62 5.11 2.19
N ASN A 121 -10.12 6.03 3.02
CA ASN A 121 -10.96 6.81 3.91
C ASN A 121 -11.81 7.82 3.11
N ILE A 122 -13.11 7.86 3.40
CA ILE A 122 -14.08 8.76 2.76
C ILE A 122 -14.12 10.10 3.51
N ASN A 123 -13.93 10.08 4.82
CA ASN A 123 -14.04 11.26 5.66
C ASN A 123 -12.76 12.11 5.62
N ASN A 124 -12.91 13.31 5.07
CA ASN A 124 -11.85 14.27 4.80
C ASN A 124 -11.27 15.02 6.01
N GLU A 125 -11.71 14.72 7.21
CA GLU A 125 -11.34 15.52 8.38
C GLU A 125 -9.84 15.52 8.69
N HIS A 126 -9.07 14.60 8.12
CA HIS A 126 -7.69 14.38 8.57
C HIS A 126 -6.58 14.61 7.54
N SER A 127 -6.81 14.71 6.27
CA SER A 127 -5.81 15.23 5.31
C SER A 127 -6.27 15.21 3.85
N GLY A 128 -5.84 16.16 3.05
CA GLY A 128 -5.98 16.17 1.59
C GLY A 128 -5.35 14.96 0.88
N LYS A 129 -4.52 14.18 1.59
CA LYS A 129 -3.91 12.92 1.10
C LYS A 129 -4.92 11.77 1.06
N ALA A 130 -5.80 11.65 2.06
CA ALA A 130 -6.86 10.63 2.07
C ALA A 130 -7.81 10.82 0.89
N LEU A 131 -8.23 12.05 0.65
CA LEU A 131 -9.07 12.39 -0.51
C LEU A 131 -8.36 12.11 -1.83
N ARG A 132 -7.06 12.40 -1.93
CA ARG A 132 -6.27 12.11 -3.12
C ARG A 132 -6.23 10.62 -3.41
N ASN A 133 -6.01 9.79 -2.40
CA ASN A 133 -5.97 8.33 -2.54
C ASN A 133 -7.35 7.78 -2.94
N HIS A 134 -8.42 8.28 -2.32
CA HIS A 134 -9.78 7.89 -2.71
C HIS A 134 -10.10 8.26 -4.17
N ARG A 135 -9.78 9.48 -4.58
CA ARG A 135 -9.94 9.92 -5.98
C ARG A 135 -9.11 9.09 -6.95
N LEU A 136 -7.87 8.76 -6.59
CA LEU A 136 -7.02 7.90 -7.41
C LEU A 136 -7.64 6.52 -7.59
N MET A 137 -8.07 5.87 -6.51
CA MET A 137 -8.71 4.54 -6.58
C MET A 137 -9.99 4.60 -7.42
N SER A 138 -10.79 5.64 -7.27
CA SER A 138 -12.00 5.86 -8.08
C SER A 138 -11.68 6.02 -9.57
N ILE A 139 -10.63 6.77 -9.91
CA ILE A 139 -10.18 6.92 -11.30
C ILE A 139 -9.73 5.57 -11.87
N LEU A 140 -8.93 4.81 -11.10
CA LEU A 140 -8.43 3.50 -11.51
C LEU A 140 -9.56 2.48 -11.71
N ALA A 141 -10.57 2.50 -10.84
CA ALA A 141 -11.72 1.61 -10.92
C ALA A 141 -12.64 1.92 -12.13
N ASN A 142 -12.61 3.15 -12.63
CA ASN A 142 -13.42 3.58 -13.78
C ASN A 142 -12.69 3.48 -15.13
N GLN A 143 -11.46 2.99 -15.17
CA GLN A 143 -10.74 2.77 -16.43
C GLN A 143 -11.29 1.55 -17.19
N LYS A 144 -11.16 1.56 -18.52
CA LYS A 144 -11.60 0.44 -19.36
C LYS A 144 -10.97 -0.90 -18.95
N ASP A 145 -9.70 -0.86 -18.56
CA ASP A 145 -8.92 -2.03 -18.11
C ASP A 145 -8.73 -2.02 -16.60
N ALA A 146 -9.79 -1.64 -15.86
CA ALA A 146 -9.74 -1.51 -14.42
C ALA A 146 -9.38 -2.85 -13.75
N TYR A 147 -8.36 -2.80 -12.89
CA TYR A 147 -7.97 -3.92 -12.03
C TYR A 147 -8.46 -3.73 -10.59
N LEU A 148 -9.13 -2.61 -10.29
CA LEU A 148 -9.83 -2.36 -9.04
C LEU A 148 -11.33 -2.35 -9.27
N ASN A 149 -12.05 -3.05 -8.41
CA ASN A 149 -13.52 -3.06 -8.39
C ASN A 149 -14.01 -2.43 -7.10
N TYR A 150 -14.93 -1.47 -7.18
CA TYR A 150 -15.68 -0.99 -6.01
C TYR A 150 -16.53 -2.13 -5.44
N ILE A 151 -16.50 -2.30 -4.14
CA ILE A 151 -17.31 -3.31 -3.44
C ILE A 151 -18.39 -2.64 -2.60
N CYS A 152 -18.01 -1.85 -1.62
CA CYS A 152 -18.92 -1.17 -0.71
C CYS A 152 -18.23 -0.06 0.08
N ASP A 153 -19.03 0.72 0.78
CA ASP A 153 -18.56 1.56 1.87
C ASP A 153 -18.92 0.87 3.19
N MET A 154 -17.97 0.83 4.12
CA MET A 154 -18.17 0.20 5.42
C MET A 154 -17.29 0.84 6.51
N ALA A 155 -17.70 0.67 7.76
CA ALA A 155 -16.88 1.08 8.88
C ALA A 155 -15.77 0.05 9.16
N LEU A 156 -14.51 0.47 9.05
CA LEU A 156 -13.35 -0.28 9.51
C LEU A 156 -12.63 0.50 10.60
N ASN A 157 -12.43 -0.12 11.77
CA ASN A 157 -11.78 0.54 12.92
C ASN A 157 -12.43 1.90 13.27
N LYS A 158 -13.75 1.96 13.31
CA LYS A 158 -14.56 3.16 13.61
C LYS A 158 -14.42 4.29 12.58
N THR A 159 -13.89 4.01 11.41
CA THR A 159 -13.71 4.97 10.32
C THR A 159 -14.42 4.46 9.09
N GLU A 160 -15.22 5.30 8.47
CA GLU A 160 -15.91 4.98 7.22
C GLU A 160 -14.92 4.90 6.07
N GLN A 161 -14.94 3.78 5.33
CA GLN A 161 -13.97 3.48 4.28
C GLN A 161 -14.67 2.91 3.06
N THR A 162 -14.19 3.28 1.89
CA THR A 162 -14.52 2.60 0.63
C THR A 162 -13.60 1.40 0.45
N ILE A 163 -14.19 0.26 0.13
CA ILE A 163 -13.49 -1.01 -0.10
C ILE A 163 -13.40 -1.27 -1.59
N TRP A 164 -12.18 -1.54 -2.04
CA TRP A 164 -11.85 -1.86 -3.41
C TRP A 164 -11.23 -3.25 -3.47
N GLN A 165 -11.74 -4.13 -4.32
CA GLN A 165 -11.14 -5.44 -4.56
C GLN A 165 -10.10 -5.35 -5.68
N LEU A 166 -8.94 -5.95 -5.47
CA LEU A 166 -7.93 -6.11 -6.50
C LEU A 166 -8.27 -7.30 -7.40
N ASN A 167 -8.56 -7.05 -8.67
CA ASN A 167 -8.64 -8.11 -9.66
C ASN A 167 -7.21 -8.51 -10.10
N ILE A 168 -6.71 -9.58 -9.50
CA ILE A 168 -5.32 -10.02 -9.68
C ILE A 168 -5.05 -10.37 -11.14
N GLY A 169 -5.97 -11.02 -11.85
CA GLY A 169 -5.80 -11.38 -13.25
C GLY A 169 -5.59 -10.15 -14.14
N LYS A 170 -6.48 -9.16 -14.02
CA LYS A 170 -6.36 -7.89 -14.76
C LYS A 170 -5.11 -7.09 -14.36
N TYR A 171 -4.75 -7.12 -13.08
CA TYR A 171 -3.53 -6.48 -12.61
C TYR A 171 -2.28 -7.09 -13.27
N LEU A 172 -2.17 -8.41 -13.29
CA LEU A 172 -1.03 -9.12 -13.89
C LEU A 172 -0.96 -8.91 -15.41
N GLU A 173 -2.10 -8.94 -16.10
CA GLU A 173 -2.19 -8.64 -17.53
C GLU A 173 -1.71 -7.21 -17.83
N ARG A 174 -2.14 -6.22 -17.04
CA ARG A 174 -1.68 -4.84 -17.23
C ARG A 174 -0.18 -4.69 -16.97
N ARG A 175 0.32 -5.39 -15.96
CA ARG A 175 1.75 -5.38 -15.60
C ARG A 175 2.62 -5.97 -16.73
N SER A 176 2.20 -7.06 -17.36
CA SER A 176 2.96 -7.66 -18.48
C SER A 176 3.13 -6.69 -19.65
N LYS A 177 2.05 -5.99 -20.01
CA LYS A 177 2.06 -4.99 -21.09
C LYS A 177 2.95 -3.76 -20.83
N LEU A 178 3.32 -3.51 -19.58
CA LEU A 178 4.19 -2.38 -19.21
C LEU A 178 5.67 -2.76 -19.12
N ASN A 179 5.97 -4.05 -19.13
CA ASN A 179 7.34 -4.57 -19.13
C ASN A 179 7.84 -4.91 -20.54
N GLU A 180 6.97 -4.77 -21.53
CA GLU A 180 7.28 -4.81 -22.98
C GLU A 180 7.67 -3.41 -23.48
#